data_d8e0b3f5497adba206fa9c64505406d3
#
_entry.id   d8e0b3f5497adba206fa9c64505406d3
#
_cell.length_a   1.000
_cell.length_b   1.000
_cell.length_c   1.000
_cell.angle_alpha   90.00
_cell.angle_beta   90.00
_cell.angle_gamma   90.00
#
_symmetry.space_group_name_H-M   'P 1'
#
loop_
_entity.id
_entity.type
_entity.pdbx_description
1 polymer ?
#
loop_
_entity_poly.entity_id
_entity_poly.type
_entity_poly.pdbx_seq_one_letter_code
_entity_poly.pdbx_strand_id
1 'polypeptide(L)'
;MATRATAEGTRRYAARFATSAAPGHFSEPVSCSIPGEPAPLLSSIGIGTYLGQPDEVTDRSYTAAIVAAVQGGINVVDSAINYRYQQSERSIGAALREMREKGIAREEIFLSTKGGYITPDAAETGDPQAYFEREYLRPGILRAEDVAAGCHAMSPSFLENQLDRSLKNLGVDCVDLYYVHNPETQLGEVPREEFLRRLREAFTFLESAVATGKIRFYGLATWNG
;
A
#
# COMPACT_ATOMS: atom_id res chain seq x y z
N MET A 1 3.21 9.18 17.88
CA MET A 1 4.47 8.41 17.91
C MET A 1 4.55 7.56 16.67
N ALA A 2 5.75 7.22 16.21
CA ALA A 2 5.97 6.70 14.88
C ALA A 2 5.09 5.49 14.57
N THR A 3 4.25 5.69 13.63
CA THR A 3 3.31 4.70 13.10
C THR A 3 3.85 4.12 11.78
N ARG A 4 5.15 4.29 11.53
CA ARG A 4 5.88 3.90 10.30
C ARG A 4 7.18 3.16 10.62
N ALA A 5 7.78 2.51 9.62
CA ALA A 5 9.11 1.92 9.75
C ALA A 5 10.16 2.99 10.10
N THR A 6 11.05 2.69 11.02
CA THR A 6 12.17 3.57 11.39
C THR A 6 13.50 2.85 11.18
N ALA A 7 14.57 3.61 10.99
CA ALA A 7 15.91 3.04 10.91
C ALA A 7 16.29 2.26 12.18
N GLU A 8 15.92 2.78 13.36
CA GLU A 8 16.15 2.10 14.63
C GLU A 8 15.31 0.82 14.74
N GLY A 9 14.00 0.89 14.45
CA GLY A 9 13.11 -0.26 14.51
C GLY A 9 13.55 -1.37 13.56
N THR A 10 13.85 -1.04 12.30
CA THR A 10 14.28 -2.04 11.32
C THR A 10 15.66 -2.61 11.61
N ARG A 11 16.60 -1.84 12.20
CA ARG A 11 17.87 -2.38 12.69
C ARG A 11 17.68 -3.31 13.90
N ARG A 12 16.80 -2.96 14.83
CA ARG A 12 16.41 -3.85 15.93
C ARG A 12 15.80 -5.16 15.43
N TYR A 13 14.94 -5.08 14.39
CA TYR A 13 14.40 -6.26 13.74
C TYR A 13 15.49 -7.12 13.10
N ALA A 14 16.36 -6.53 12.26
CA ALA A 14 17.43 -7.24 11.58
C ALA A 14 18.40 -7.93 12.57
N ALA A 15 18.66 -7.31 13.71
CA ALA A 15 19.54 -7.88 14.74
C ALA A 15 19.03 -9.21 15.31
N ARG A 16 17.71 -9.48 15.27
CA ARG A 16 17.14 -10.79 15.67
C ARG A 16 17.59 -11.94 14.78
N PHE A 17 17.99 -11.64 13.55
CA PHE A 17 18.37 -12.61 12.53
C PHE A 17 19.86 -12.56 12.16
N ALA A 18 20.69 -11.90 12.97
CA ALA A 18 22.10 -11.68 12.68
C ALA A 18 22.89 -13.00 12.45
N THR A 19 22.45 -14.11 13.06
CA THR A 19 23.11 -15.42 12.93
C THR A 19 22.41 -16.38 11.97
N SER A 20 21.19 -16.08 11.53
CA SER A 20 20.36 -16.98 10.71
C SER A 20 20.11 -16.43 9.29
N ALA A 21 20.14 -15.11 9.11
CA ALA A 21 19.98 -14.50 7.79
C ALA A 21 21.23 -14.67 6.93
N ALA A 22 21.00 -14.85 5.63
CA ALA A 22 22.09 -14.86 4.65
C ALA A 22 22.80 -13.48 4.60
N PRO A 23 24.10 -13.43 4.30
CA PRO A 23 24.81 -12.16 4.10
C PRO A 23 24.10 -11.27 3.06
N GLY A 24 23.87 -10.01 3.40
CA GLY A 24 23.16 -9.04 2.53
C GLY A 24 21.64 -9.18 2.50
N HIS A 25 21.05 -10.04 3.33
CA HIS A 25 19.59 -10.16 3.42
C HIS A 25 18.93 -8.85 3.88
N PHE A 26 19.56 -8.13 4.79
CA PHE A 26 19.11 -6.79 5.18
C PHE A 26 20.02 -5.73 4.61
N SER A 27 19.44 -4.75 3.92
CA SER A 27 20.19 -3.65 3.28
C SER A 27 19.40 -2.34 3.35
N GLU A 28 20.12 -1.23 3.26
CA GLU A 28 19.51 0.09 3.12
C GLU A 28 19.09 0.31 1.66
N PRO A 29 17.81 0.58 1.37
CA PRO A 29 17.37 0.81 0.01
C PRO A 29 17.85 2.17 -0.50
N VAL A 30 18.47 2.17 -1.69
CA VAL A 30 18.99 3.39 -2.32
C VAL A 30 17.88 4.41 -2.61
N SER A 31 16.68 3.92 -2.95
CA SER A 31 15.54 4.75 -3.35
C SER A 31 14.70 5.29 -2.19
N CYS A 32 14.87 4.79 -0.97
CA CYS A 32 14.10 5.22 0.21
C CYS A 32 14.98 6.00 1.20
N SER A 33 15.83 6.88 0.71
CA SER A 33 16.65 7.76 1.52
C SER A 33 16.11 9.20 1.52
N ILE A 34 15.96 9.76 2.71
CA ILE A 34 15.66 11.18 2.89
C ILE A 34 16.95 11.84 3.36
N PRO A 35 17.43 12.93 2.71
CA PRO A 35 18.64 13.61 3.15
C PRO A 35 18.59 13.98 4.64
N GLY A 36 19.58 13.54 5.41
CA GLY A 36 19.65 13.78 6.84
C GLY A 36 18.89 12.79 7.74
N GLU A 37 18.12 11.85 7.16
CA GLU A 37 17.49 10.77 7.91
C GLU A 37 18.21 9.43 7.64
N PRO A 38 18.45 8.61 8.68
CA PRO A 38 18.97 7.26 8.48
C PRO A 38 17.95 6.40 7.72
N ALA A 39 18.40 5.65 6.72
CA ALA A 39 17.55 4.74 5.95
C ALA A 39 17.11 3.52 6.80
N PRO A 40 15.91 2.97 6.54
CA PRO A 40 15.50 1.72 7.15
C PRO A 40 16.30 0.55 6.58
N LEU A 41 16.53 -0.51 7.37
CA LEU A 41 17.05 -1.79 6.89
C LEU A 41 15.88 -2.66 6.42
N LEU A 42 15.89 -3.04 5.14
CA LEU A 42 14.84 -3.85 4.54
C LEU A 42 15.38 -5.24 4.17
N SER A 43 14.55 -6.25 4.34
CA SER A 43 14.82 -7.61 3.87
C SER A 43 14.88 -7.64 2.34
N SER A 44 15.76 -8.49 1.78
CA SER A 44 15.98 -8.64 0.35
C SER A 44 14.79 -9.21 -0.43
N ILE A 45 13.82 -9.76 0.30
CA ILE A 45 12.53 -10.24 -0.22
C ILE A 45 11.40 -9.65 0.61
N GLY A 46 10.22 -9.50 0.00
CA GLY A 46 8.99 -9.07 0.67
C GLY A 46 7.88 -10.10 0.48
N ILE A 47 6.82 -9.98 1.28
CA ILE A 47 5.59 -10.76 1.10
C ILE A 47 4.53 -9.89 0.42
N GLY A 48 3.98 -10.39 -0.72
CA GLY A 48 2.86 -9.80 -1.45
C GLY A 48 1.53 -10.48 -1.13
N THR A 49 0.41 -9.81 -1.42
CA THR A 49 -0.93 -10.25 -1.00
C THR A 49 -1.97 -10.25 -2.14
N TYR A 50 -1.52 -10.41 -3.39
CA TYR A 50 -2.39 -10.24 -4.57
C TYR A 50 -3.36 -11.41 -4.78
N LEU A 51 -2.90 -12.66 -4.67
CA LEU A 51 -3.65 -13.84 -5.09
C LEU A 51 -4.71 -14.27 -4.06
N GLY A 52 -5.65 -15.12 -4.49
CA GLY A 52 -6.66 -15.78 -3.65
C GLY A 52 -8.04 -15.16 -3.72
N GLN A 53 -8.99 -15.79 -3.04
CA GLN A 53 -10.40 -15.39 -3.01
C GLN A 53 -10.65 -14.38 -1.86
N PRO A 54 -11.66 -13.51 -1.97
CA PRO A 54 -12.07 -12.61 -0.90
C PRO A 54 -12.97 -13.34 0.12
N ASP A 55 -12.44 -14.38 0.76
CA ASP A 55 -13.14 -15.19 1.75
C ASP A 55 -12.35 -15.35 3.05
N GLU A 56 -13.04 -15.73 4.11
CA GLU A 56 -12.45 -15.85 5.45
C GLU A 56 -11.32 -16.89 5.54
N VAL A 57 -11.35 -17.95 4.74
CA VAL A 57 -10.30 -18.99 4.76
C VAL A 57 -9.01 -18.37 4.22
N THR A 58 -9.11 -17.67 3.11
CA THR A 58 -7.99 -16.97 2.50
C THR A 58 -7.50 -15.82 3.40
N ASP A 59 -8.41 -15.09 4.07
CA ASP A 59 -8.05 -14.02 5.01
C ASP A 59 -7.22 -14.56 6.17
N ARG A 60 -7.65 -15.64 6.80
CA ARG A 60 -6.89 -16.30 7.88
C ARG A 60 -5.54 -16.83 7.40
N SER A 61 -5.51 -17.40 6.19
CA SER A 61 -4.28 -17.93 5.59
C SER A 61 -3.27 -16.82 5.32
N TYR A 62 -3.71 -15.68 4.79
CA TYR A 62 -2.84 -14.50 4.59
C TYR A 62 -2.35 -13.92 5.92
N THR A 63 -3.23 -13.77 6.89
CA THR A 63 -2.83 -13.29 8.22
C THR A 63 -1.73 -14.18 8.81
N ALA A 64 -1.92 -15.50 8.80
CA ALA A 64 -0.94 -16.46 9.31
C ALA A 64 0.38 -16.44 8.50
N ALA A 65 0.29 -16.37 7.15
CA ALA A 65 1.46 -16.33 6.28
C ALA A 65 2.29 -15.06 6.49
N ILE A 66 1.65 -13.89 6.66
CA ILE A 66 2.34 -12.62 6.93
C ILE A 66 3.04 -12.68 8.28
N VAL A 67 2.36 -13.17 9.32
CA VAL A 67 2.95 -13.33 10.66
C VAL A 67 4.15 -14.28 10.59
N ALA A 68 4.03 -15.42 9.92
CA ALA A 68 5.12 -16.38 9.76
C ALA A 68 6.31 -15.80 8.97
N ALA A 69 6.03 -15.07 7.89
CA ALA A 69 7.07 -14.40 7.08
C ALA A 69 7.85 -13.39 7.91
N VAL A 70 7.14 -12.55 8.69
CA VAL A 70 7.80 -11.55 9.54
C VAL A 70 8.55 -12.22 10.70
N GLN A 71 8.02 -13.27 11.31
CA GLN A 71 8.77 -14.06 12.29
C GLN A 71 9.98 -14.78 11.69
N GLY A 72 9.96 -15.04 10.38
CA GLY A 72 11.03 -15.67 9.61
C GLY A 72 12.10 -14.72 9.05
N GLY A 73 12.01 -13.40 9.29
CA GLY A 73 13.05 -12.44 8.87
C GLY A 73 12.64 -11.54 7.68
N ILE A 74 11.38 -11.56 7.24
CA ILE A 74 10.88 -10.68 6.17
C ILE A 74 10.18 -9.49 6.79
N ASN A 75 10.70 -8.27 6.61
CA ASN A 75 10.08 -7.05 7.15
C ASN A 75 9.47 -6.13 6.08
N VAL A 76 9.35 -6.58 4.85
CA VAL A 76 8.68 -5.85 3.76
C VAL A 76 7.36 -6.53 3.44
N VAL A 77 6.25 -5.79 3.55
CA VAL A 77 4.88 -6.27 3.26
C VAL A 77 4.26 -5.37 2.20
N ASP A 78 3.83 -5.95 1.08
CA ASP A 78 3.25 -5.23 -0.06
C ASP A 78 1.80 -5.64 -0.32
N SER A 79 0.96 -4.63 -0.59
CA SER A 79 -0.44 -4.82 -0.93
C SER A 79 -0.91 -3.80 -1.99
N ALA A 80 -2.21 -3.80 -2.24
CA ALA A 80 -2.95 -2.73 -2.91
C ALA A 80 -4.41 -2.77 -2.46
N ILE A 81 -5.07 -1.62 -2.48
CA ILE A 81 -6.47 -1.54 -2.04
C ILE A 81 -7.42 -2.42 -2.86
N ASN A 82 -7.14 -2.60 -4.16
CA ASN A 82 -7.96 -3.45 -5.03
C ASN A 82 -7.72 -4.96 -4.87
N TYR A 83 -6.67 -5.38 -4.14
CA TYR A 83 -6.38 -6.80 -3.95
C TYR A 83 -7.47 -7.45 -3.09
N ARG A 84 -8.09 -8.48 -3.67
CA ARG A 84 -9.15 -9.25 -3.02
C ARG A 84 -10.28 -8.35 -2.49
N TYR A 85 -10.61 -7.29 -3.23
CA TYR A 85 -11.66 -6.33 -2.85
C TYR A 85 -11.44 -5.75 -1.44
N GLN A 86 -10.25 -5.21 -1.17
CA GLN A 86 -9.78 -4.61 0.09
C GLN A 86 -9.44 -5.63 1.21
N GLN A 87 -9.72 -6.94 1.05
CA GLN A 87 -9.47 -7.93 2.09
C GLN A 87 -7.97 -8.17 2.34
N SER A 88 -7.11 -7.98 1.32
CA SER A 88 -5.66 -8.09 1.50
C SER A 88 -5.11 -7.09 2.51
N GLU A 89 -5.53 -5.85 2.46
CA GLU A 89 -5.14 -4.84 3.46
C GLU A 89 -5.69 -5.17 4.86
N ARG A 90 -6.93 -5.66 4.94
CA ARG A 90 -7.53 -6.08 6.22
C ARG A 90 -6.82 -7.28 6.84
N SER A 91 -6.39 -8.23 6.02
CA SER A 91 -5.56 -9.37 6.46
C SER A 91 -4.21 -8.91 7.01
N ILE A 92 -3.58 -7.90 6.37
CA ILE A 92 -2.35 -7.27 6.90
C ILE A 92 -2.64 -6.57 8.23
N GLY A 93 -3.74 -5.82 8.32
CA GLY A 93 -4.13 -5.16 9.57
C GLY A 93 -4.32 -6.15 10.73
N ALA A 94 -4.91 -7.32 10.46
CA ALA A 94 -5.02 -8.42 11.44
C ALA A 94 -3.63 -8.96 11.82
N ALA A 95 -2.75 -9.18 10.84
CA ALA A 95 -1.38 -9.64 11.09
C ALA A 95 -0.56 -8.64 11.91
N LEU A 96 -0.70 -7.32 11.64
CA LEU A 96 -0.02 -6.27 12.42
C LEU A 96 -0.44 -6.29 13.90
N ARG A 97 -1.73 -6.53 14.19
CA ARG A 97 -2.21 -6.67 15.57
C ARG A 97 -1.61 -7.89 16.27
N GLU A 98 -1.63 -9.05 15.60
CA GLU A 98 -1.06 -10.29 16.12
C GLU A 98 0.47 -10.16 16.35
N MET A 99 1.19 -9.54 15.40
CA MET A 99 2.62 -9.32 15.53
C MET A 99 2.97 -8.42 16.72
N ARG A 100 2.16 -7.39 16.98
CA ARG A 100 2.33 -6.52 18.16
C ARG A 100 2.21 -7.30 19.46
N GLU A 101 1.25 -8.22 19.55
CA GLU A 101 1.10 -9.12 20.73
C GLU A 101 2.31 -10.04 20.89
N LYS A 102 2.99 -10.39 19.80
CA LYS A 102 4.22 -11.17 19.78
C LYS A 102 5.50 -10.33 19.95
N GLY A 103 5.38 -9.03 20.26
CA GLY A 103 6.52 -8.15 20.53
C GLY A 103 7.25 -7.65 19.27
N ILE A 104 6.59 -7.67 18.09
CA ILE A 104 7.08 -7.05 16.87
C ILE A 104 6.33 -5.73 16.66
N ALA A 105 7.05 -4.63 16.75
CA ALA A 105 6.46 -3.30 16.66
C ALA A 105 6.27 -2.84 15.21
N ARG A 106 5.33 -1.90 14.99
CA ARG A 106 5.06 -1.34 13.66
C ARG A 106 6.30 -0.70 13.02
N GLU A 107 7.18 -0.12 13.84
CA GLU A 107 8.43 0.52 13.39
C GLU A 107 9.47 -0.46 12.82
N GLU A 108 9.26 -1.75 12.99
CA GLU A 108 10.13 -2.80 12.51
C GLU A 108 9.75 -3.29 11.09
N ILE A 109 8.54 -2.93 10.62
CA ILE A 109 7.94 -3.44 9.38
C ILE A 109 7.80 -2.31 8.37
N PHE A 110 8.29 -2.52 7.15
CA PHE A 110 8.09 -1.62 6.01
C PHE A 110 6.83 -2.06 5.26
N LEU A 111 5.83 -1.18 5.20
CA LEU A 111 4.51 -1.45 4.66
C LEU A 111 4.27 -0.62 3.42
N SER A 112 3.96 -1.27 2.29
CA SER A 112 3.55 -0.60 1.06
C SER A 112 2.14 -0.99 0.64
N THR A 113 1.43 -0.03 0.02
CA THR A 113 0.16 -0.27 -0.65
C THR A 113 0.02 0.64 -1.87
N LYS A 114 -1.07 0.48 -2.63
CA LYS A 114 -1.25 1.13 -3.93
C LYS A 114 -2.70 1.57 -4.10
N GLY A 115 -2.91 2.70 -4.77
CA GLY A 115 -4.21 3.18 -5.22
C GLY A 115 -4.20 3.49 -6.72
N GLY A 116 -5.40 3.55 -7.31
CA GLY A 116 -5.58 3.81 -8.75
C GLY A 116 -6.70 2.97 -9.35
N TYR A 117 -6.77 1.69 -9.03
CA TYR A 117 -7.90 0.86 -9.47
C TYR A 117 -9.15 1.09 -8.63
N ILE A 118 -10.27 1.29 -9.31
CA ILE A 118 -11.59 1.35 -8.69
C ILE A 118 -11.95 -0.07 -8.23
N THR A 119 -12.27 -0.22 -6.96
CA THR A 119 -12.60 -1.53 -6.38
C THR A 119 -13.81 -1.42 -5.46
N PRO A 120 -14.76 -2.36 -5.53
CA PRO A 120 -15.76 -2.50 -4.49
C PRO A 120 -15.15 -3.01 -3.18
N ASP A 121 -15.96 -3.03 -2.14
CA ASP A 121 -15.66 -3.72 -0.90
C ASP A 121 -16.12 -5.19 -1.01
N ALA A 122 -15.36 -6.15 -0.48
CA ALA A 122 -15.76 -7.56 -0.48
C ALA A 122 -17.05 -7.83 0.32
N ALA A 123 -17.39 -6.97 1.27
CA ALA A 123 -18.66 -7.04 1.99
C ALA A 123 -19.88 -6.57 1.16
N GLU A 124 -19.63 -5.94 0.02
CA GLU A 124 -20.67 -5.43 -0.86
C GLU A 124 -21.17 -6.55 -1.79
N THR A 125 -22.45 -6.91 -1.64
CA THR A 125 -23.10 -7.99 -2.42
C THR A 125 -24.00 -7.46 -3.54
N GLY A 126 -24.07 -6.14 -3.69
CA GLY A 126 -24.95 -5.47 -4.66
C GLY A 126 -24.32 -5.31 -6.05
N ASP A 127 -25.00 -4.53 -6.88
CA ASP A 127 -24.51 -4.15 -8.20
C ASP A 127 -23.24 -3.29 -8.08
N PRO A 128 -22.12 -3.68 -8.73
CA PRO A 128 -20.88 -2.89 -8.73
C PRO A 128 -21.05 -1.47 -9.25
N GLN A 129 -21.95 -1.26 -10.22
CA GLN A 129 -22.23 0.08 -10.76
C GLN A 129 -22.94 0.95 -9.70
N ALA A 130 -23.91 0.41 -9.00
CA ALA A 130 -24.60 1.12 -7.93
C ALA A 130 -23.65 1.47 -6.77
N TYR A 131 -22.70 0.56 -6.45
CA TYR A 131 -21.62 0.83 -5.49
C TYR A 131 -20.76 2.00 -5.97
N PHE A 132 -20.27 1.95 -7.22
CA PHE A 132 -19.44 3.00 -7.80
C PHE A 132 -20.12 4.38 -7.76
N GLU A 133 -21.39 4.44 -8.17
CA GLU A 133 -22.17 5.68 -8.12
C GLU A 133 -22.31 6.22 -6.70
N ARG A 134 -22.66 5.35 -5.74
CA ARG A 134 -22.89 5.70 -4.35
C ARG A 134 -21.61 6.18 -3.66
N GLU A 135 -20.51 5.47 -3.86
CA GLU A 135 -19.27 5.68 -3.13
C GLU A 135 -18.37 6.77 -3.73
N TYR A 136 -18.46 6.98 -5.04
CA TYR A 136 -17.49 7.85 -5.71
C TYR A 136 -18.12 9.00 -6.50
N LEU A 137 -19.16 8.74 -7.30
CA LEU A 137 -19.72 9.78 -8.17
C LEU A 137 -20.64 10.74 -7.40
N ARG A 138 -21.62 10.24 -6.65
CA ARG A 138 -22.55 11.09 -5.89
C ARG A 138 -21.88 11.99 -4.86
N PRO A 139 -20.85 11.52 -4.12
CA PRO A 139 -20.10 12.39 -3.21
C PRO A 139 -19.15 13.35 -3.92
N GLY A 140 -18.95 13.23 -5.23
CA GLY A 140 -18.01 14.05 -6.00
C GLY A 140 -16.53 13.71 -5.76
N ILE A 141 -16.25 12.50 -5.23
CA ILE A 141 -14.88 12.01 -5.02
C ILE A 141 -14.21 11.73 -6.37
N LEU A 142 -14.99 11.26 -7.34
CA LEU A 142 -14.53 10.94 -8.68
C LEU A 142 -15.52 11.50 -9.71
N ARG A 143 -15.01 12.03 -10.81
CA ARG A 143 -15.80 12.42 -11.97
C ARG A 143 -15.71 11.32 -13.03
N ALA A 144 -16.77 11.11 -13.79
CA ALA A 144 -16.79 10.09 -14.83
C ALA A 144 -15.66 10.25 -15.87
N GLU A 145 -15.30 11.51 -16.19
CA GLU A 145 -14.22 11.85 -17.12
C GLU A 145 -12.81 11.54 -16.61
N ASP A 146 -12.63 11.33 -15.30
CA ASP A 146 -11.34 10.95 -14.71
C ASP A 146 -11.09 9.44 -14.81
N VAL A 147 -12.13 8.65 -15.13
CA VAL A 147 -12.04 7.19 -15.23
C VAL A 147 -11.47 6.78 -16.58
N ALA A 148 -10.44 5.96 -16.58
CA ALA A 148 -9.86 5.33 -17.75
C ALA A 148 -10.11 3.83 -17.74
N ALA A 149 -10.30 3.23 -18.92
CA ALA A 149 -10.57 1.80 -19.12
C ALA A 149 -11.71 1.24 -18.22
N GLY A 150 -12.63 2.10 -17.77
CA GLY A 150 -13.73 1.72 -16.87
C GLY A 150 -13.32 1.26 -15.48
N CYS A 151 -12.04 1.32 -15.12
CA CYS A 151 -11.55 0.73 -13.86
C CYS A 151 -10.44 1.51 -13.16
N HIS A 152 -9.88 2.56 -13.77
CA HIS A 152 -8.71 3.24 -13.22
C HIS A 152 -8.91 4.75 -13.14
N ALA A 153 -8.51 5.36 -12.03
CA ALA A 153 -8.44 6.80 -11.86
C ALA A 153 -7.27 7.19 -10.96
N MET A 154 -6.72 8.39 -11.15
CA MET A 154 -5.64 8.91 -10.32
C MET A 154 -5.82 10.41 -9.98
N SER A 155 -7.09 10.89 -10.00
CA SER A 155 -7.38 12.25 -9.52
C SER A 155 -7.06 12.38 -8.03
N PRO A 156 -6.62 13.58 -7.56
CA PRO A 156 -6.25 13.81 -6.17
C PRO A 156 -7.30 13.36 -5.16
N SER A 157 -8.56 13.74 -5.35
CA SER A 157 -9.66 13.39 -4.45
C SER A 157 -9.93 11.87 -4.37
N PHE A 158 -9.76 11.17 -5.50
CA PHE A 158 -9.91 9.72 -5.53
C PHE A 158 -8.74 9.01 -4.81
N LEU A 159 -7.49 9.43 -5.09
CA LEU A 159 -6.32 8.87 -4.40
C LEU A 159 -6.35 9.15 -2.90
N GLU A 160 -6.81 10.34 -2.48
CA GLU A 160 -7.02 10.66 -1.06
C GLU A 160 -8.02 9.71 -0.42
N ASN A 161 -9.19 9.52 -1.04
CA ASN A 161 -10.20 8.60 -0.56
C ASN A 161 -9.66 7.16 -0.44
N GLN A 162 -8.91 6.71 -1.46
CA GLN A 162 -8.30 5.37 -1.43
C GLN A 162 -7.23 5.24 -0.35
N LEU A 163 -6.37 6.24 -0.17
CA LEU A 163 -5.37 6.24 0.89
C LEU A 163 -6.03 6.18 2.27
N ASP A 164 -7.07 6.98 2.52
CA ASP A 164 -7.78 6.97 3.81
C ASP A 164 -8.47 5.61 4.07
N ARG A 165 -9.02 4.96 3.03
CA ARG A 165 -9.55 3.60 3.14
C ARG A 165 -8.45 2.58 3.43
N SER A 166 -7.29 2.69 2.77
CA SER A 166 -6.13 1.83 3.00
C SER A 166 -5.62 1.94 4.44
N LEU A 167 -5.45 3.16 4.95
CA LEU A 167 -5.04 3.39 6.34
C LEU A 167 -6.02 2.75 7.33
N LYS A 168 -7.34 2.88 7.07
CA LYS A 168 -8.39 2.24 7.87
C LYS A 168 -8.33 0.71 7.81
N ASN A 169 -8.19 0.13 6.61
CA ASN A 169 -8.12 -1.32 6.41
C ASN A 169 -6.90 -1.92 7.13
N LEU A 170 -5.75 -1.26 7.00
CA LEU A 170 -4.49 -1.65 7.62
C LEU A 170 -4.46 -1.38 9.13
N GLY A 171 -5.30 -0.47 9.63
CA GLY A 171 -5.32 -0.07 11.04
C GLY A 171 -4.07 0.72 11.46
N VAL A 172 -3.56 1.57 10.56
CA VAL A 172 -2.37 2.40 10.78
C VAL A 172 -2.64 3.85 10.41
N ASP A 173 -1.84 4.78 10.94
CA ASP A 173 -1.93 6.21 10.60
C ASP A 173 -1.00 6.58 9.43
N CYS A 174 -0.04 5.71 9.09
CA CYS A 174 0.94 5.96 8.05
C CYS A 174 1.34 4.64 7.36
N VAL A 175 1.42 4.65 6.03
CA VAL A 175 2.14 3.63 5.25
C VAL A 175 3.51 4.15 4.84
N ASP A 176 4.50 3.25 4.73
CA ASP A 176 5.86 3.65 4.41
C ASP A 176 6.01 4.03 2.95
N LEU A 177 5.29 3.36 2.07
CA LEU A 177 5.34 3.62 0.63
C LEU A 177 3.95 3.47 0.01
N TYR A 178 3.52 4.49 -0.73
CA TYR A 178 2.27 4.48 -1.47
C TYR A 178 2.53 4.61 -2.97
N TYR A 179 2.01 3.67 -3.75
CA TYR A 179 2.15 3.70 -5.19
C TYR A 179 0.88 4.17 -5.91
N VAL A 180 1.04 4.93 -7.01
CA VAL A 180 0.01 4.97 -8.05
C VAL A 180 0.11 3.67 -8.84
N HIS A 181 -0.95 2.88 -8.82
CA HIS A 181 -1.00 1.52 -9.34
C HIS A 181 -1.27 1.53 -10.85
N ASN A 182 -0.33 1.04 -11.64
CA ASN A 182 -0.40 0.91 -13.10
C ASN A 182 -0.97 2.16 -13.80
N PRO A 183 -0.38 3.35 -13.61
CA PRO A 183 -0.87 4.58 -14.22
C PRO A 183 -0.85 4.52 -15.76
N GLU A 184 -0.04 3.64 -16.34
CA GLU A 184 0.00 3.38 -17.78
C GLU A 184 -1.35 2.94 -18.37
N THR A 185 -2.27 2.43 -17.55
CA THR A 185 -3.66 2.17 -17.94
C THR A 185 -4.34 3.41 -18.55
N GLN A 186 -3.95 4.60 -18.09
CA GLN A 186 -4.45 5.88 -18.60
C GLN A 186 -3.98 6.17 -20.06
N LEU A 187 -2.78 5.69 -20.43
CA LEU A 187 -2.18 5.99 -21.73
C LEU A 187 -2.94 5.37 -22.91
N GLY A 188 -3.75 4.34 -22.66
CA GLY A 188 -4.63 3.77 -23.68
C GLY A 188 -5.89 4.60 -23.97
N GLU A 189 -6.23 5.54 -23.07
CA GLU A 189 -7.51 6.24 -23.06
C GLU A 189 -7.38 7.75 -23.31
N VAL A 190 -6.22 8.33 -22.94
CA VAL A 190 -6.00 9.77 -23.03
C VAL A 190 -4.68 10.10 -23.74
N PRO A 191 -4.58 11.27 -24.39
CA PRO A 191 -3.31 11.74 -24.97
C PRO A 191 -2.22 11.84 -23.91
N ARG A 192 -0.96 11.64 -24.32
CA ARG A 192 0.21 11.70 -23.42
C ARG A 192 0.27 13.00 -22.60
N GLU A 193 -0.11 14.13 -23.17
CA GLU A 193 -0.09 15.42 -22.48
C GLU A 193 -1.08 15.41 -21.31
N GLU A 194 -2.29 14.92 -21.52
CA GLU A 194 -3.31 14.77 -20.49
C GLU A 194 -2.88 13.76 -19.41
N PHE A 195 -2.30 12.63 -19.80
CA PHE A 195 -1.72 11.67 -18.87
C PHE A 195 -0.67 12.33 -17.95
N LEU A 196 0.26 13.10 -18.53
CA LEU A 196 1.30 13.79 -17.75
C LEU A 196 0.71 14.88 -16.84
N ARG A 197 -0.38 15.53 -17.23
CA ARG A 197 -1.09 16.49 -16.39
C ARG A 197 -1.70 15.77 -15.18
N ARG A 198 -2.45 14.68 -15.41
CA ARG A 198 -3.05 13.86 -14.36
C ARG A 198 -1.99 13.30 -13.39
N LEU A 199 -0.88 12.82 -13.93
CA LEU A 199 0.23 12.30 -13.12
C LEU A 199 0.86 13.37 -12.23
N ARG A 200 1.04 14.61 -12.72
CA ARG A 200 1.52 15.72 -11.90
C ARG A 200 0.55 16.06 -10.77
N GLU A 201 -0.74 16.05 -11.04
CA GLU A 201 -1.77 16.30 -10.01
C GLU A 201 -1.77 15.20 -8.95
N ALA A 202 -1.66 13.93 -9.36
CA ALA A 202 -1.51 12.80 -8.45
C ALA A 202 -0.27 12.96 -7.56
N PHE A 203 0.87 13.34 -8.12
CA PHE A 203 2.10 13.56 -7.35
C PHE A 203 2.01 14.76 -6.42
N THR A 204 1.35 15.85 -6.85
CA THR A 204 1.09 17.00 -5.98
C THR A 204 0.28 16.60 -4.74
N PHE A 205 -0.73 15.74 -4.92
CA PHE A 205 -1.45 15.16 -3.79
C PHE A 205 -0.54 14.32 -2.90
N LEU A 206 0.28 13.43 -3.49
CA LEU A 206 1.18 12.55 -2.73
C LEU A 206 2.22 13.33 -1.92
N GLU A 207 2.74 14.45 -2.44
CA GLU A 207 3.57 15.38 -1.67
C GLU A 207 2.83 15.93 -0.44
N SER A 208 1.55 16.29 -0.59
CA SER A 208 0.75 16.74 0.54
C SER A 208 0.50 15.62 1.57
N ALA A 209 0.33 14.38 1.11
CA ALA A 209 0.20 13.21 1.96
C ALA A 209 1.49 12.89 2.74
N VAL A 210 2.67 13.13 2.14
CA VAL A 210 3.96 13.10 2.86
C VAL A 210 4.01 14.20 3.91
N ALA A 211 3.67 15.44 3.55
CA ALA A 211 3.70 16.58 4.46
C ALA A 211 2.75 16.41 5.67
N THR A 212 1.62 15.72 5.48
CA THR A 212 0.67 15.40 6.56
C THR A 212 1.02 14.11 7.32
N GLY A 213 2.06 13.37 6.90
CA GLY A 213 2.53 12.16 7.56
C GLY A 213 1.69 10.91 7.31
N LYS A 214 0.74 10.94 6.37
CA LYS A 214 -0.05 9.76 5.96
C LYS A 214 0.78 8.73 5.20
N ILE A 215 1.80 9.18 4.46
CA ILE A 215 2.77 8.34 3.76
C ILE A 215 4.18 8.87 4.00
N ARG A 216 5.20 8.04 3.79
CA ARG A 216 6.61 8.49 3.86
C ARG A 216 7.23 8.64 2.48
N PHE A 217 7.03 7.65 1.63
CA PHE A 217 7.52 7.61 0.26
C PHE A 217 6.36 7.36 -0.70
N TYR A 218 6.54 7.73 -1.95
CA TYR A 218 5.61 7.40 -3.02
C TYR A 218 6.33 7.09 -4.33
N GLY A 219 5.62 6.46 -5.25
CA GLY A 219 6.14 6.10 -6.55
C GLY A 219 5.07 5.55 -7.48
N LEU A 220 5.51 4.89 -8.53
CA LEU A 220 4.67 4.19 -9.51
C LEU A 220 4.91 2.69 -9.42
N ALA A 221 3.87 1.89 -9.46
CA ALA A 221 3.95 0.46 -9.69
C ALA A 221 3.40 0.19 -11.09
N THR A 222 4.26 -0.22 -12.02
CA THR A 222 3.94 -0.40 -13.44
C THR A 222 4.30 -1.78 -13.94
N TRP A 223 3.59 -2.26 -14.99
CA TRP A 223 3.93 -3.49 -15.71
C TRP A 223 4.85 -3.22 -16.89
N ASN A 224 4.69 -2.07 -17.54
CA ASN A 224 5.33 -1.72 -18.80
C ASN A 224 6.04 -0.36 -18.74
N GLY A 225 6.43 0.06 -17.54
CA GLY A 225 6.98 1.39 -17.25
C GLY A 225 8.40 1.63 -17.69
#